data_194f5a0670c167969846d438edb47886
#
_entry.id   194f5a0670c167969846d438edb47886
#
_cell.length_a   1.000
_cell.length_b   1.000
_cell.length_c   1.000
_cell.angle_alpha   90.00
_cell.angle_beta   90.00
_cell.angle_gamma   90.00
#
_symmetry.space_group_name_H-M   'P 1'
#
loop_
_entity.id
_entity.type
_entity.pdbx_description
1 polymer ?
#
loop_
_entity_poly.entity_id
_entity_poly.type
_entity_poly.pdbx_seq_one_letter_code
_entity_poly.pdbx_strand_id
1 'polypeptide(L)'
;YIWDRREASRFIDSLLLGLPVPSIFLAQTKDEKLLIIDGYQRIMTVRDFVRGIFSRDEKSFALSRTEKINSRWRGKHFTELTDAEQRRIRNTTIHAIIFAQQKEPQSDDTSLFQVFERINTSGRTLTAQEIRNCVAQGSFNKLLFQLNNLPTWRALFGSEEPDPRMRDIEFILRFFALSAPSFKTNDKERLSLRQHLDVFMKSHADIDATVNAEMTSRFTEMIGR
;
A
#
# COMPACT_ATOMS: atom_id res chain seq x y z
N TYR A 1 -6.73 -0.95 -3.38
CA TYR A 1 -7.97 -0.74 -2.61
C TYR A 1 -8.54 -2.08 -2.18
N ILE A 2 -8.70 -2.28 -0.85
CA ILE A 2 -8.99 -3.60 -0.26
C ILE A 2 -10.41 -3.68 0.30
N TRP A 3 -11.00 -2.57 0.78
CA TRP A 3 -12.35 -2.58 1.33
C TRP A 3 -13.38 -3.10 0.33
N ASP A 4 -14.33 -3.88 0.82
CA ASP A 4 -15.50 -4.25 0.05
C ASP A 4 -16.55 -3.13 0.05
N ARG A 5 -17.61 -3.30 -0.76
CA ARG A 5 -18.69 -2.29 -0.85
C ARG A 5 -19.43 -2.07 0.47
N ARG A 6 -19.46 -3.07 1.36
CA ARG A 6 -20.15 -2.96 2.65
C ARG A 6 -19.30 -2.14 3.62
N GLU A 7 -17.99 -2.37 3.66
CA GLU A 7 -17.04 -1.60 4.47
C GLU A 7 -17.01 -0.13 4.00
N ALA A 8 -16.90 0.08 2.71
CA ALA A 8 -16.92 1.40 2.09
C ALA A 8 -18.25 2.14 2.38
N SER A 9 -19.39 1.45 2.23
CA SER A 9 -20.70 2.04 2.50
C SER A 9 -20.88 2.44 3.96
N ARG A 10 -20.37 1.63 4.92
CA ARG A 10 -20.41 1.99 6.34
C ARG A 10 -19.59 3.24 6.65
N PHE A 11 -18.48 3.40 5.99
CA PHE A 11 -17.68 4.61 6.17
C PHE A 11 -18.41 5.85 5.65
N ILE A 12 -19.01 5.79 4.47
CA ILE A 12 -19.85 6.90 3.94
C ILE A 12 -21.06 7.16 4.84
N ASP A 13 -21.70 6.12 5.35
CA ASP A 13 -22.81 6.22 6.32
C ASP A 13 -22.37 6.99 7.58
N SER A 14 -21.19 6.70 8.11
CA SER A 14 -20.62 7.41 9.26
C SER A 14 -20.40 8.90 8.96
N LEU A 15 -19.93 9.24 7.75
CA LEU A 15 -19.75 10.62 7.32
C LEU A 15 -21.11 11.36 7.23
N LEU A 16 -22.12 10.69 6.66
CA LEU A 16 -23.46 11.25 6.52
C LEU A 16 -24.15 11.44 7.89
N LEU A 17 -23.86 10.58 8.85
CA LEU A 17 -24.31 10.71 10.24
C LEU A 17 -23.54 11.80 11.02
N GLY A 18 -22.41 12.28 10.49
CA GLY A 18 -21.56 13.25 11.18
C GLY A 18 -20.75 12.64 12.31
N LEU A 19 -20.49 11.32 12.26
CA LEU A 19 -19.66 10.64 13.24
C LEU A 19 -18.18 11.04 13.08
N PRO A 20 -17.41 11.07 14.16
CA PRO A 20 -15.99 11.40 14.10
C PRO A 20 -15.23 10.35 13.25
N VAL A 21 -14.36 10.86 12.39
CA VAL A 21 -13.52 10.03 11.51
C VAL A 21 -12.13 9.92 12.11
N PRO A 22 -11.55 8.72 12.18
CA PRO A 22 -10.17 8.56 12.62
C PRO A 22 -9.20 9.37 11.75
N SER A 23 -8.19 9.97 12.39
CA SER A 23 -7.13 10.69 11.68
C SER A 23 -6.43 9.79 10.67
N ILE A 24 -5.96 10.38 9.57
CA ILE A 24 -5.06 9.71 8.65
C ILE A 24 -3.61 9.99 9.04
N PHE A 25 -2.72 9.09 8.68
CA PHE A 25 -1.29 9.24 8.95
C PHE A 25 -0.54 9.34 7.64
N LEU A 26 0.32 10.34 7.53
CA LEU A 26 1.10 10.65 6.35
C LEU A 26 2.58 10.71 6.73
N ALA A 27 3.47 10.28 5.84
CA ALA A 27 4.90 10.53 5.94
C ALA A 27 5.32 11.53 4.87
N GLN A 28 6.07 12.53 5.25
CA GLN A 28 6.67 13.48 4.31
C GLN A 28 7.99 12.89 3.77
N THR A 29 8.10 12.82 2.45
CA THR A 29 9.34 12.42 1.75
C THR A 29 10.31 13.60 1.64
N LYS A 30 11.56 13.33 1.24
CA LYS A 30 12.56 14.36 0.94
C LYS A 30 12.10 15.35 -0.15
N ASP A 31 11.33 14.88 -1.13
CA ASP A 31 10.75 15.68 -2.22
C ASP A 31 9.45 16.39 -1.79
N GLU A 32 9.22 16.56 -0.49
CA GLU A 32 8.01 17.19 0.07
C GLU A 32 6.69 16.49 -0.29
N LYS A 33 6.72 15.29 -0.85
CA LYS A 33 5.53 14.50 -1.12
C LYS A 33 5.02 13.84 0.15
N LEU A 34 3.71 13.64 0.21
CA LEU A 34 3.05 12.97 1.32
C LEU A 34 2.69 11.53 0.93
N LEU A 35 3.28 10.56 1.62
CA LEU A 35 2.94 9.15 1.52
C LEU A 35 1.87 8.81 2.56
N ILE A 36 0.83 8.11 2.15
CA ILE A 36 -0.23 7.68 3.06
C ILE A 36 0.25 6.44 3.82
N ILE A 37 0.45 6.58 5.14
CA ILE A 37 0.77 5.48 6.06
C ILE A 37 -0.49 4.72 6.46
N ASP A 38 -1.53 5.45 6.89
CA ASP A 38 -2.85 4.91 7.19
C ASP A 38 -3.93 5.87 6.69
N GLY A 39 -5.11 5.32 6.35
CA GLY A 39 -6.25 6.07 5.86
C GLY A 39 -6.46 6.00 4.35
N TYR A 40 -5.63 5.27 3.60
CA TYR A 40 -5.79 5.10 2.14
C TYR A 40 -7.21 4.63 1.77
N GLN A 41 -7.75 3.64 2.47
CA GLN A 41 -9.10 3.12 2.20
C GLN A 41 -10.16 4.19 2.40
N ARG A 42 -10.01 5.04 3.43
CA ARG A 42 -10.93 6.14 3.74
C ARG A 42 -10.94 7.20 2.64
N ILE A 43 -9.75 7.64 2.21
CA ILE A 43 -9.60 8.63 1.14
C ILE A 43 -10.18 8.09 -0.16
N MET A 44 -9.82 6.86 -0.53
CA MET A 44 -10.30 6.24 -1.77
C MET A 44 -11.80 6.03 -1.76
N THR A 45 -12.39 5.65 -0.63
CA THR A 45 -13.85 5.47 -0.51
C THR A 45 -14.59 6.78 -0.78
N VAL A 46 -14.15 7.90 -0.20
CA VAL A 46 -14.78 9.20 -0.44
C VAL A 46 -14.63 9.58 -1.91
N ARG A 47 -13.42 9.46 -2.47
CA ARG A 47 -13.16 9.75 -3.89
C ARG A 47 -14.07 8.93 -4.80
N ASP A 48 -14.13 7.63 -4.59
CA ASP A 48 -14.88 6.70 -5.42
C ASP A 48 -16.39 6.96 -5.34
N PHE A 49 -16.89 7.22 -4.13
CA PHE A 49 -18.31 7.53 -3.96
C PHE A 49 -18.71 8.85 -4.65
N VAL A 50 -17.90 9.91 -4.49
CA VAL A 50 -18.14 11.20 -5.15
C VAL A 50 -18.04 11.07 -6.69
N ARG A 51 -17.11 10.26 -7.19
CA ARG A 51 -16.95 9.97 -8.63
C ARG A 51 -18.02 9.01 -9.17
N GLY A 52 -18.69 8.27 -8.30
CA GLY A 52 -19.71 7.29 -8.68
C GLY A 52 -19.17 5.95 -9.19
N ILE A 53 -17.85 5.72 -9.13
CA ILE A 53 -17.19 4.48 -9.59
C ILE A 53 -16.39 3.86 -8.44
N PHE A 54 -16.64 2.59 -8.16
CA PHE A 54 -15.92 1.83 -7.15
C PHE A 54 -14.63 1.25 -7.74
N SER A 55 -13.47 1.75 -7.32
CA SER A 55 -12.17 1.42 -7.90
C SER A 55 -11.80 -0.06 -7.85
N ARG A 56 -12.40 -0.85 -6.96
CA ARG A 56 -12.07 -2.27 -6.81
C ARG A 56 -12.62 -3.14 -7.94
N ASP A 57 -13.76 -2.78 -8.50
CA ASP A 57 -14.46 -3.56 -9.54
C ASP A 57 -14.87 -2.73 -10.75
N GLU A 58 -14.46 -1.45 -10.76
CA GLU A 58 -14.73 -0.46 -11.81
C GLU A 58 -16.21 -0.27 -12.14
N LYS A 59 -17.11 -0.69 -11.24
CA LYS A 59 -18.56 -0.56 -11.41
C LYS A 59 -19.10 0.65 -10.66
N SER A 60 -20.31 1.05 -11.03
CA SER A 60 -21.04 2.13 -10.37
C SER A 60 -21.12 1.91 -8.86
N PHE A 61 -20.87 2.98 -8.08
CA PHE A 61 -20.88 2.93 -6.62
C PHE A 61 -22.18 3.45 -6.03
N ALA A 62 -23.05 2.54 -5.63
CA ALA A 62 -24.19 2.78 -4.77
C ALA A 62 -23.92 2.27 -3.35
N LEU A 63 -24.46 2.93 -2.33
CA LEU A 63 -24.37 2.46 -0.95
C LEU A 63 -25.07 1.10 -0.78
N SER A 64 -24.51 0.27 0.08
CA SER A 64 -25.04 -1.07 0.33
C SER A 64 -26.49 -1.02 0.81
N ARG A 65 -27.29 -2.02 0.40
CA ARG A 65 -28.69 -2.17 0.82
C ARG A 65 -28.87 -2.91 2.15
N THR A 66 -27.79 -3.18 2.88
CA THR A 66 -27.86 -3.87 4.17
C THR A 66 -28.50 -3.01 5.25
N GLU A 67 -29.08 -3.64 6.27
CA GLU A 67 -29.69 -2.95 7.42
C GLU A 67 -28.73 -2.10 8.24
N LYS A 68 -27.41 -2.37 8.09
CA LYS A 68 -26.35 -1.61 8.75
C LYS A 68 -26.13 -0.20 8.17
N ILE A 69 -26.77 0.10 7.04
CA ILE A 69 -26.75 1.42 6.42
C ILE A 69 -28.10 2.10 6.72
N ASN A 70 -28.06 3.38 7.08
CA ASN A 70 -29.26 4.15 7.37
C ASN A 70 -30.24 4.11 6.18
N SER A 71 -31.51 3.88 6.45
CA SER A 71 -32.57 3.74 5.44
C SER A 71 -32.69 4.96 4.52
N ARG A 72 -32.32 6.15 5.02
CA ARG A 72 -32.42 7.43 4.29
C ARG A 72 -31.61 7.46 3.01
N TRP A 73 -30.44 6.81 2.98
CA TRP A 73 -29.51 6.80 1.82
C TRP A 73 -29.08 5.41 1.39
N ARG A 74 -29.68 4.36 1.95
CA ARG A 74 -29.45 2.96 1.57
C ARG A 74 -29.71 2.76 0.08
N GLY A 75 -28.74 2.18 -0.62
CA GLY A 75 -28.81 1.90 -2.06
C GLY A 75 -28.63 3.11 -2.96
N LYS A 76 -28.43 4.31 -2.42
CA LYS A 76 -28.29 5.53 -3.22
C LYS A 76 -26.86 5.72 -3.74
N HIS A 77 -26.76 6.32 -4.89
CA HIS A 77 -25.54 6.92 -5.42
C HIS A 77 -25.32 8.33 -4.83
N PHE A 78 -24.11 8.84 -4.97
CA PHE A 78 -23.79 10.20 -4.52
C PHE A 78 -24.71 11.26 -5.12
N THR A 79 -25.02 11.14 -6.40
CA THR A 79 -25.89 12.05 -7.15
C THR A 79 -27.37 12.00 -6.71
N GLU A 80 -27.79 10.94 -6.05
CA GLU A 80 -29.15 10.74 -5.52
C GLU A 80 -29.32 11.26 -4.08
N LEU A 81 -28.22 11.70 -3.48
CA LEU A 81 -28.25 12.37 -2.17
C LEU A 81 -28.76 13.81 -2.33
N THR A 82 -29.39 14.32 -1.28
CA THR A 82 -29.75 15.75 -1.23
C THR A 82 -28.52 16.64 -1.25
N ASP A 83 -28.66 17.90 -1.69
CA ASP A 83 -27.56 18.87 -1.73
C ASP A 83 -26.89 19.05 -0.36
N ALA A 84 -27.67 18.99 0.73
CA ALA A 84 -27.13 19.07 2.08
C ALA A 84 -26.27 17.85 2.43
N GLU A 85 -26.65 16.65 2.03
CA GLU A 85 -25.91 15.41 2.24
C GLU A 85 -24.63 15.36 1.38
N GLN A 86 -24.72 15.78 0.11
CA GLN A 86 -23.56 15.91 -0.76
C GLN A 86 -22.55 16.92 -0.20
N ARG A 87 -23.02 18.11 0.25
CA ARG A 87 -22.16 19.11 0.91
C ARG A 87 -21.53 18.56 2.19
N ARG A 88 -22.25 17.78 2.99
CA ARG A 88 -21.70 17.15 4.20
C ARG A 88 -20.51 16.26 3.87
N ILE A 89 -20.60 15.42 2.84
CA ILE A 89 -19.48 14.57 2.41
C ILE A 89 -18.31 15.40 1.91
N ARG A 90 -18.55 16.38 1.02
CA ARG A 90 -17.51 17.22 0.43
C ARG A 90 -16.77 18.09 1.45
N ASN A 91 -17.48 18.53 2.50
CA ASN A 91 -16.94 19.42 3.54
C ASN A 91 -16.48 18.66 4.79
N THR A 92 -16.45 17.31 4.75
CA THR A 92 -15.94 16.52 5.88
C THR A 92 -14.46 16.82 6.09
N THR A 93 -14.11 17.28 7.28
CA THR A 93 -12.73 17.47 7.68
C THR A 93 -12.16 16.15 8.15
N ILE A 94 -11.03 15.74 7.56
CA ILE A 94 -10.24 14.59 7.99
C ILE A 94 -8.93 15.14 8.55
N HIS A 95 -8.67 14.89 9.82
CA HIS A 95 -7.40 15.27 10.45
C HIS A 95 -6.28 14.40 9.92
N ALA A 96 -5.14 15.02 9.60
CA ALA A 96 -3.93 14.34 9.18
C ALA A 96 -2.80 14.56 10.19
N ILE A 97 -2.13 13.48 10.59
CA ILE A 97 -0.89 13.52 11.35
C ILE A 97 0.25 13.27 10.38
N ILE A 98 1.15 14.25 10.25
CA ILE A 98 2.25 14.20 9.30
C ILE A 98 3.55 13.90 10.05
N PHE A 99 4.21 12.81 9.68
CA PHE A 99 5.56 12.47 10.15
C PHE A 99 6.58 13.05 9.19
N ALA A 100 7.34 14.04 9.67
CA ALA A 100 8.47 14.61 8.95
C ALA A 100 9.77 14.12 9.60
N GLN A 101 10.67 13.55 8.80
CA GLN A 101 11.97 13.12 9.28
C GLN A 101 12.92 14.33 9.28
N GLN A 102 13.36 14.77 10.46
CA GLN A 102 14.18 15.97 10.61
C GLN A 102 15.65 15.76 10.23
N LYS A 103 16.15 14.54 10.25
CA LYS A 103 17.53 14.19 9.88
C LYS A 103 17.55 13.34 8.63
N GLU A 104 18.64 13.48 7.86
CA GLU A 104 18.87 12.55 6.75
C GLU A 104 18.97 11.11 7.29
N PRO A 105 18.12 10.19 6.78
CA PRO A 105 18.18 8.82 7.21
C PRO A 105 19.50 8.19 6.78
N GLN A 106 20.19 7.55 7.71
CA GLN A 106 21.32 6.68 7.38
C GLN A 106 20.83 5.52 6.49
N SER A 107 21.72 4.89 5.75
CA SER A 107 21.36 3.81 4.81
C SER A 107 20.62 2.63 5.47
N ASP A 108 20.84 2.41 6.76
CA ASP A 108 20.26 1.35 7.59
C ASP A 108 19.05 1.81 8.44
N ASP A 109 18.69 3.10 8.40
CA ASP A 109 17.57 3.64 9.17
C ASP A 109 16.22 3.09 8.67
N THR A 110 15.62 2.20 9.44
CA THR A 110 14.31 1.57 9.19
C THR A 110 13.17 2.20 9.98
N SER A 111 13.37 3.38 10.56
CA SER A 111 12.40 4.04 11.44
C SER A 111 11.02 4.23 10.80
N LEU A 112 10.96 4.60 9.52
CA LEU A 112 9.70 4.69 8.78
C LEU A 112 8.96 3.36 8.72
N PHE A 113 9.65 2.26 8.46
CA PHE A 113 9.03 0.92 8.46
C PHE A 113 8.43 0.56 9.81
N GLN A 114 9.14 0.90 10.91
CA GLN A 114 8.65 0.67 12.27
C GLN A 114 7.43 1.53 12.60
N VAL A 115 7.41 2.79 12.16
CA VAL A 115 6.25 3.69 12.33
C VAL A 115 5.04 3.12 11.59
N PHE A 116 5.19 2.71 10.33
CA PHE A 116 4.14 2.07 9.56
C PHE A 116 3.59 0.82 10.26
N GLU A 117 4.48 -0.03 10.76
CA GLU A 117 4.09 -1.25 11.46
C GLU A 117 3.25 -0.97 12.71
N ARG A 118 3.68 0.00 13.53
CA ARG A 118 3.00 0.32 14.79
C ARG A 118 1.67 1.03 14.61
N ILE A 119 1.55 1.88 13.60
CA ILE A 119 0.33 2.65 13.35
C ILE A 119 -0.73 1.76 12.68
N ASN A 120 -0.30 0.83 11.83
CA ASN A 120 -1.20 0.00 11.03
C ASN A 120 -1.83 -1.16 11.83
N THR A 121 -2.20 -0.90 13.08
CA THR A 121 -2.76 -1.90 14.01
C THR A 121 -4.27 -1.99 13.99
N SER A 122 -4.97 -1.00 13.41
CA SER A 122 -6.43 -0.94 13.41
C SER A 122 -7.00 -1.28 12.03
N GLY A 123 -7.73 -2.39 11.94
CA GLY A 123 -8.39 -2.85 10.73
C GLY A 123 -7.61 -3.92 9.98
N ARG A 124 -7.57 -3.84 8.65
CA ARG A 124 -6.85 -4.78 7.79
C ARG A 124 -5.38 -4.37 7.69
N THR A 125 -4.56 -4.93 8.57
CA THR A 125 -3.12 -4.62 8.66
C THR A 125 -2.40 -4.87 7.33
N LEU A 126 -1.52 -3.96 6.92
CA LEU A 126 -0.63 -4.15 5.77
C LEU A 126 0.40 -5.26 6.07
N THR A 127 0.76 -6.03 5.07
CA THR A 127 1.90 -6.95 5.17
C THR A 127 3.22 -6.16 5.19
N ALA A 128 4.27 -6.82 5.60
CA ALA A 128 5.61 -6.22 5.55
C ALA A 128 5.98 -5.76 4.13
N GLN A 129 5.58 -6.51 3.09
CA GLN A 129 5.87 -6.15 1.70
C GLN A 129 5.03 -4.97 1.20
N GLU A 130 3.77 -4.88 1.60
CA GLU A 130 2.95 -3.70 1.30
C GLU A 130 3.55 -2.43 1.94
N ILE A 131 4.10 -2.54 3.16
CA ILE A 131 4.82 -1.44 3.82
C ILE A 131 6.09 -1.08 3.03
N ARG A 132 6.92 -2.06 2.64
CA ARG A 132 8.12 -1.82 1.82
C ARG A 132 7.81 -1.12 0.52
N ASN A 133 6.76 -1.56 -0.16
CA ASN A 133 6.30 -0.92 -1.40
C ASN A 133 5.91 0.56 -1.19
N CYS A 134 5.34 0.91 -0.04
CA CYS A 134 5.01 2.31 0.27
C CYS A 134 6.25 3.15 0.57
N VAL A 135 7.18 2.62 1.37
CA VAL A 135 8.32 3.38 1.93
C VAL A 135 9.51 3.46 0.97
N ALA A 136 9.84 2.36 0.31
CA ALA A 136 10.99 2.27 -0.57
C ALA A 136 10.56 2.34 -2.05
N GLN A 137 10.01 3.49 -2.44
CA GLN A 137 9.70 3.75 -3.84
C GLN A 137 10.96 4.14 -4.60
N GLY A 138 11.14 3.58 -5.81
CA GLY A 138 12.31 3.86 -6.65
C GLY A 138 12.40 2.88 -7.81
N SER A 139 13.52 2.89 -8.53
CA SER A 139 13.74 2.03 -9.70
C SER A 139 13.76 0.55 -9.36
N PHE A 140 14.29 0.15 -8.20
CA PHE A 140 14.28 -1.24 -7.75
C PHE A 140 12.85 -1.74 -7.46
N ASN A 141 12.03 -0.93 -6.81
CA ASN A 141 10.63 -1.31 -6.58
C ASN A 141 9.88 -1.52 -7.90
N LYS A 142 10.11 -0.65 -8.89
CA LYS A 142 9.54 -0.81 -10.24
C LYS A 142 10.03 -2.11 -10.90
N LEU A 143 11.32 -2.44 -10.74
CA LEU A 143 11.87 -3.72 -11.23
C LEU A 143 11.15 -4.92 -10.61
N LEU A 144 10.90 -4.93 -9.31
CA LEU A 144 10.17 -6.02 -8.66
C LEU A 144 8.78 -6.24 -9.29
N PHE A 145 8.04 -5.15 -9.58
CA PHE A 145 6.76 -5.25 -10.27
C PHE A 145 6.89 -5.74 -11.72
N GLN A 146 7.92 -5.31 -12.45
CA GLN A 146 8.18 -5.79 -13.81
C GLN A 146 8.46 -7.30 -13.81
N LEU A 147 9.33 -7.77 -12.93
CA LEU A 147 9.66 -9.19 -12.79
C LEU A 147 8.44 -10.01 -12.34
N ASN A 148 7.57 -9.44 -11.51
CA ASN A 148 6.36 -10.10 -11.05
C ASN A 148 5.36 -10.38 -12.17
N ASN A 149 5.40 -9.62 -13.27
CA ASN A 149 4.54 -9.81 -14.43
C ASN A 149 5.10 -10.76 -15.49
N LEU A 150 6.30 -11.33 -15.28
CA LEU A 150 6.87 -12.28 -16.24
C LEU A 150 6.03 -13.57 -16.28
N PRO A 151 5.61 -14.06 -17.48
CA PRO A 151 4.79 -15.26 -17.61
C PRO A 151 5.42 -16.49 -16.95
N THR A 152 6.73 -16.67 -17.10
CA THR A 152 7.50 -17.76 -16.47
C THR A 152 7.42 -17.70 -14.94
N TRP A 153 7.55 -16.49 -14.37
CA TRP A 153 7.38 -16.29 -12.93
C TRP A 153 5.95 -16.56 -12.48
N ARG A 154 4.95 -16.08 -13.22
CA ARG A 154 3.53 -16.34 -12.90
C ARG A 154 3.23 -17.83 -12.88
N ALA A 155 3.72 -18.57 -13.86
CA ALA A 155 3.58 -20.03 -13.92
C ALA A 155 4.25 -20.72 -12.71
N LEU A 156 5.46 -20.29 -12.35
CA LEU A 156 6.19 -20.82 -11.21
C LEU A 156 5.52 -20.50 -9.86
N PHE A 157 5.00 -19.29 -9.71
CA PHE A 157 4.26 -18.88 -8.52
C PHE A 157 2.90 -19.57 -8.39
N GLY A 158 2.35 -20.09 -9.49
CA GLY A 158 1.09 -20.83 -9.53
C GLY A 158 -0.16 -19.95 -9.57
N SER A 159 -0.03 -18.70 -10.01
CA SER A 159 -1.15 -17.78 -10.19
C SER A 159 -0.88 -16.81 -11.33
N GLU A 160 -1.80 -16.70 -12.27
CA GLU A 160 -1.72 -15.73 -13.37
C GLU A 160 -1.86 -14.29 -12.86
N GLU A 161 -2.73 -14.08 -11.89
CA GLU A 161 -2.97 -12.76 -11.29
C GLU A 161 -1.97 -12.46 -10.17
N PRO A 162 -1.54 -11.19 -10.04
CA PRO A 162 -0.72 -10.75 -8.91
C PRO A 162 -1.39 -10.99 -7.56
N ASP A 163 -0.59 -11.37 -6.57
CA ASP A 163 -1.09 -11.57 -5.21
C ASP A 163 -1.52 -10.22 -4.59
N PRO A 164 -2.77 -10.09 -4.14
CA PRO A 164 -3.27 -8.82 -3.60
C PRO A 164 -2.59 -8.39 -2.30
N ARG A 165 -1.80 -9.27 -1.67
CA ARG A 165 -1.00 -9.02 -0.48
C ARG A 165 0.50 -8.98 -0.76
N MET A 166 0.91 -8.93 -2.06
CA MET A 166 2.28 -8.81 -2.53
C MET A 166 3.23 -9.93 -2.06
N ARG A 167 2.71 -11.14 -1.79
CA ARG A 167 3.56 -12.28 -1.41
C ARG A 167 4.50 -12.69 -2.53
N ASP A 168 4.03 -12.64 -3.77
CA ASP A 168 4.78 -12.89 -4.98
C ASP A 168 5.97 -11.93 -5.14
N ILE A 169 5.75 -10.64 -4.90
CA ILE A 169 6.80 -9.60 -4.91
C ILE A 169 7.80 -9.83 -3.77
N GLU A 170 7.33 -10.23 -2.58
CA GLU A 170 8.23 -10.53 -1.46
C GLU A 170 9.14 -11.72 -1.78
N PHE A 171 8.69 -12.74 -2.51
CA PHE A 171 9.56 -13.85 -2.94
C PHE A 171 10.66 -13.37 -3.88
N ILE A 172 10.36 -12.49 -4.83
CA ILE A 172 11.37 -11.90 -5.72
C ILE A 172 12.39 -11.09 -4.91
N LEU A 173 11.92 -10.27 -3.96
CA LEU A 173 12.78 -9.51 -3.06
C LEU A 173 13.70 -10.43 -2.24
N ARG A 174 13.17 -11.52 -1.69
CA ARG A 174 13.96 -12.53 -0.95
C ARG A 174 15.05 -13.14 -1.81
N PHE A 175 14.76 -13.45 -3.07
CA PHE A 175 15.79 -13.95 -4.00
C PHE A 175 16.97 -12.98 -4.08
N PHE A 176 16.75 -11.71 -4.31
CA PHE A 176 17.84 -10.74 -4.40
C PHE A 176 18.55 -10.53 -3.07
N ALA A 177 17.82 -10.33 -1.99
CA ALA A 177 18.38 -10.03 -0.69
C ALA A 177 19.20 -11.19 -0.11
N LEU A 178 18.74 -12.43 -0.25
CA LEU A 178 19.42 -13.60 0.29
C LEU A 178 20.57 -14.08 -0.61
N SER A 179 20.55 -13.77 -1.91
CA SER A 179 21.64 -14.06 -2.83
C SER A 179 22.74 -12.97 -2.84
N ALA A 180 22.53 -11.86 -2.16
CA ALA A 180 23.52 -10.79 -2.09
C ALA A 180 24.75 -11.21 -1.25
N PRO A 181 25.99 -10.82 -1.66
CA PRO A 181 27.20 -11.13 -0.89
C PRO A 181 27.16 -10.63 0.56
N SER A 182 26.46 -9.52 0.81
CA SER A 182 26.26 -8.91 2.13
C SER A 182 25.52 -9.80 3.13
N PHE A 183 24.77 -10.78 2.64
CA PHE A 183 24.05 -11.73 3.51
C PHE A 183 24.98 -12.71 4.23
N LYS A 184 26.17 -13.01 3.66
CA LYS A 184 27.08 -14.05 4.14
C LYS A 184 28.05 -13.61 5.24
N THR A 185 28.11 -12.33 5.58
CA THR A 185 29.28 -11.77 6.27
C THR A 185 29.12 -11.39 7.74
N ASN A 186 27.95 -11.52 8.35
CA ASN A 186 27.79 -11.10 9.75
C ASN A 186 27.24 -12.18 10.67
N ASP A 187 28.15 -13.01 11.20
CA ASP A 187 27.84 -13.97 12.28
C ASP A 187 27.56 -13.32 13.65
N LYS A 188 27.74 -11.99 13.79
CA LYS A 188 27.64 -11.31 15.08
C LYS A 188 26.34 -10.56 15.31
N GLU A 189 25.64 -10.15 14.28
CA GLU A 189 24.33 -9.52 14.40
C GLU A 189 23.30 -10.29 13.58
N ARG A 190 22.54 -11.15 14.24
CA ARG A 190 21.40 -11.85 13.62
C ARG A 190 20.27 -10.86 13.40
N LEU A 191 20.31 -10.12 12.30
CA LEU A 191 19.13 -9.41 11.81
C LEU A 191 18.03 -10.43 11.52
N SER A 192 16.80 -10.12 11.94
CA SER A 192 15.65 -10.91 11.47
C SER A 192 15.56 -10.81 9.94
N LEU A 193 15.06 -11.86 9.29
CA LEU A 193 14.82 -11.83 7.83
C LEU A 193 14.07 -10.57 7.41
N ARG A 194 13.10 -10.16 8.21
CA ARG A 194 12.32 -8.96 7.97
C ARG A 194 13.19 -7.71 7.91
N GLN A 195 14.02 -7.49 8.93
CA GLN A 195 14.94 -6.35 8.99
C GLN A 195 15.93 -6.37 7.82
N HIS A 196 16.45 -7.54 7.46
CA HIS A 196 17.35 -7.69 6.32
C HIS A 196 16.67 -7.25 5.02
N LEU A 197 15.42 -7.66 4.78
CA LEU A 197 14.66 -7.26 3.60
C LEU A 197 14.35 -5.74 3.61
N ASP A 198 14.07 -5.16 4.78
CA ASP A 198 13.81 -3.71 4.92
C ASP A 198 15.05 -2.89 4.57
N VAL A 199 16.23 -3.29 5.09
CA VAL A 199 17.52 -2.67 4.79
C VAL A 199 17.87 -2.85 3.32
N PHE A 200 17.73 -4.05 2.77
CA PHE A 200 18.03 -4.34 1.37
C PHE A 200 17.17 -3.49 0.43
N MET A 201 15.86 -3.44 0.67
CA MET A 201 14.92 -2.66 -0.12
C MET A 201 15.26 -1.16 -0.12
N LYS A 202 15.70 -0.64 1.04
CA LYS A 202 16.08 0.76 1.18
C LYS A 202 17.42 1.08 0.52
N SER A 203 18.44 0.25 0.73
CA SER A 203 19.78 0.46 0.16
C SER A 203 19.81 0.35 -1.36
N HIS A 204 18.83 -0.31 -1.96
CA HIS A 204 18.69 -0.49 -3.40
C HIS A 204 17.51 0.29 -3.98
N ALA A 205 16.92 1.25 -3.25
CA ALA A 205 15.73 1.96 -3.71
C ALA A 205 15.90 2.52 -5.13
N ASP A 206 17.06 3.15 -5.39
CA ASP A 206 17.41 3.69 -6.69
C ASP A 206 18.63 2.96 -7.28
N ILE A 207 18.36 2.05 -8.21
CA ILE A 207 19.37 1.34 -9.00
C ILE A 207 19.50 1.97 -10.39
N ASP A 208 20.72 1.99 -10.91
CA ASP A 208 20.97 2.44 -12.29
C ASP A 208 20.55 1.39 -13.33
N ALA A 209 20.63 1.77 -14.61
CA ALA A 209 20.21 0.89 -15.71
C ALA A 209 21.07 -0.37 -15.83
N THR A 210 22.34 -0.33 -15.47
CA THR A 210 23.28 -1.45 -15.53
C THR A 210 22.92 -2.48 -14.48
N VAL A 211 22.74 -2.05 -13.22
CA VAL A 211 22.33 -2.91 -12.11
C VAL A 211 20.94 -3.49 -12.37
N ASN A 212 20.01 -2.70 -12.93
CA ASN A 212 18.69 -3.17 -13.31
C ASN A 212 18.75 -4.32 -14.31
N ALA A 213 19.55 -4.17 -15.38
CA ALA A 213 19.73 -5.19 -16.41
C ALA A 213 20.37 -6.47 -15.83
N GLU A 214 21.40 -6.32 -14.98
CA GLU A 214 22.06 -7.46 -14.31
C GLU A 214 21.07 -8.22 -13.42
N MET A 215 20.32 -7.53 -12.57
CA MET A 215 19.31 -8.15 -11.70
C MET A 215 18.23 -8.86 -12.52
N THR A 216 17.78 -8.24 -13.62
CA THR A 216 16.79 -8.85 -14.53
C THR A 216 17.34 -10.17 -15.10
N SER A 217 18.57 -10.17 -15.63
CA SER A 217 19.22 -11.36 -16.20
C SER A 217 19.34 -12.48 -15.16
N ARG A 218 19.84 -12.16 -13.97
CA ARG A 218 20.00 -13.14 -12.87
C ARG A 218 18.67 -13.78 -12.47
N PHE A 219 17.60 -12.99 -12.39
CA PHE A 219 16.29 -13.51 -12.04
C PHE A 219 15.71 -14.39 -13.15
N THR A 220 15.77 -13.93 -14.42
CA THR A 220 15.26 -14.66 -15.58
C THR A 220 16.00 -15.99 -15.81
N GLU A 221 17.31 -16.02 -15.62
CA GLU A 221 18.09 -17.26 -15.68
C GLU A 221 17.66 -18.25 -14.58
N MET A 222 17.39 -17.75 -13.37
CA MET A 222 16.98 -18.61 -12.25
C MET A 222 15.61 -19.24 -12.50
N ILE A 223 14.64 -18.48 -12.99
CA ILE A 223 13.28 -18.98 -13.24
C ILE A 223 13.14 -19.76 -14.54
N GLY A 224 14.12 -19.67 -15.46
CA GLY A 224 14.15 -20.40 -16.72
C GLY A 224 14.79 -21.80 -16.66
N ARG A 225 15.35 -22.19 -15.50
CA ARG A 225 15.93 -23.51 -15.23
C ARG A 225 14.90 -24.47 -14.67
#